data_f716a1faae879294877a1f24b3c719bb
#
_entry.id   f716a1faae879294877a1f24b3c719bb
#
_cell.length_a   1.000
_cell.length_b   1.000
_cell.length_c   1.000
_cell.angle_alpha   90.00
_cell.angle_beta   90.00
_cell.angle_gamma   90.00
#
_symmetry.space_group_name_H-M   'P 1'
#
loop_
_entity.id
_entity.type
_entity.pdbx_description
1 polymer ?
#
loop_
_entity_poly.entity_id
_entity_poly.type
_entity_poly.pdbx_seq_one_letter_code
_entity_poly.pdbx_strand_id
1 'polypeptide(L)'
;HGTIALGVTETCGASILSGLIGDFHRQYPNIRYSVWCGNGDEIREKLERGLADIGIVREPFNTEKYDHIFIKQESWIALMSVNHPLAQGTEDTVELGQLSGESLIIPARSEMQDEINNWFNHISEERNIFCLYNTVSCIIPLVEGNIGVAICPESVRYTMNPQKLCCRRIVNPEHLSNLLMVRRCHQVLPAATDCFWEFARKAAEHGF
;
A
#
# COMPACT_ATOMS: atom_id res chain seq x y z
N HIS A 1 16.05 -11.60 23.36
CA HIS A 1 16.87 -11.31 22.19
C HIS A 1 16.27 -12.01 20.99
N GLY A 2 16.24 -11.37 19.83
CA GLY A 2 15.78 -11.96 18.57
C GLY A 2 15.77 -10.94 17.45
N THR A 3 15.60 -11.43 16.21
CA THR A 3 15.37 -10.59 15.04
C THR A 3 13.98 -10.92 14.50
N ILE A 4 13.17 -9.91 14.23
CA ILE A 4 11.86 -10.04 13.60
C ILE A 4 12.02 -9.65 12.13
N ALA A 5 11.67 -10.57 11.23
CA ALA A 5 11.72 -10.34 9.78
C ALA A 5 10.34 -9.87 9.28
N LEU A 6 10.29 -8.65 8.80
CA LEU A 6 9.07 -8.00 8.30
C LEU A 6 9.12 -7.81 6.79
N GLY A 7 8.06 -8.20 6.11
CA GLY A 7 7.80 -7.85 4.72
C GLY A 7 6.72 -6.78 4.66
N VAL A 8 6.96 -5.65 3.96
CA VAL A 8 6.00 -4.55 3.93
C VAL A 8 5.79 -4.06 2.51
N THR A 9 4.54 -3.74 2.18
CA THR A 9 4.26 -3.02 0.94
C THR A 9 4.77 -1.59 1.03
N GLU A 10 5.36 -1.10 -0.04
CA GLU A 10 6.18 0.11 -0.10
C GLU A 10 5.54 1.33 0.56
N THR A 11 4.28 1.60 0.23
CA THR A 11 3.61 2.83 0.69
C THR A 11 3.12 2.77 2.14
N CYS A 12 3.04 1.57 2.73
CA CYS A 12 2.53 1.37 4.08
C CYS A 12 3.59 1.48 5.18
N GLY A 13 4.86 1.23 4.80
CA GLY A 13 5.93 1.08 5.77
C GLY A 13 6.18 2.33 6.61
N ALA A 14 6.13 3.50 6.00
CA ALA A 14 6.52 4.73 6.68
C ALA A 14 5.58 5.13 7.85
N SER A 15 4.28 4.93 7.69
CA SER A 15 3.31 5.40 8.70
C SER A 15 3.04 4.37 9.80
N ILE A 16 3.02 3.09 9.46
CA ILE A 16 2.62 2.02 10.39
C ILE A 16 3.82 1.47 11.14
N LEU A 17 4.91 1.19 10.42
CA LEU A 17 6.08 0.60 11.06
C LEU A 17 6.73 1.52 12.07
N SER A 18 6.80 2.83 11.81
CA SER A 18 7.43 3.79 12.74
C SER A 18 6.72 3.83 14.09
N GLY A 19 5.39 3.82 14.10
CA GLY A 19 4.60 3.72 15.31
C GLY A 19 4.76 2.37 16.00
N LEU A 20 4.41 1.30 15.28
CA LEU A 20 4.37 -0.04 15.85
C LEU A 20 5.75 -0.53 16.33
N ILE A 21 6.79 -0.38 15.50
CA ILE A 21 8.16 -0.75 15.88
C ILE A 21 8.67 0.16 16.99
N GLY A 22 8.40 1.47 16.91
CA GLY A 22 8.83 2.42 17.93
C GLY A 22 8.26 2.10 19.31
N ASP A 23 6.97 1.81 19.39
CA ASP A 23 6.29 1.48 20.63
C ASP A 23 6.75 0.13 21.20
N PHE A 24 6.89 -0.87 20.34
CA PHE A 24 7.38 -2.18 20.74
C PHE A 24 8.86 -2.13 21.18
N HIS A 25 9.70 -1.38 20.46
CA HIS A 25 11.12 -1.25 20.81
C HIS A 25 11.34 -0.57 22.18
N ARG A 26 10.47 0.38 22.55
CA ARG A 26 10.54 0.97 23.91
C ARG A 26 10.34 -0.06 25.03
N GLN A 27 9.54 -1.09 24.77
CA GLN A 27 9.31 -2.18 25.74
C GLN A 27 10.37 -3.29 25.64
N TYR A 28 10.90 -3.52 24.45
CA TYR A 28 11.82 -4.61 24.12
C TYR A 28 13.06 -4.12 23.36
N PRO A 29 13.94 -3.33 23.98
CA PRO A 29 15.04 -2.63 23.28
C PRO A 29 16.13 -3.55 22.70
N ASN A 30 16.15 -4.83 23.11
CA ASN A 30 17.13 -5.81 22.62
C ASN A 30 16.65 -6.62 21.40
N ILE A 31 15.45 -6.30 20.86
CA ILE A 31 14.93 -6.91 19.64
C ILE A 31 15.43 -6.12 18.42
N ARG A 32 15.84 -6.84 17.41
CA ARG A 32 16.29 -6.30 16.11
C ARG A 32 15.23 -6.57 15.04
N TYR A 33 15.28 -5.80 13.97
CA TYR A 33 14.35 -5.92 12.86
C TYR A 33 15.11 -6.08 11.54
N SER A 34 14.58 -6.92 10.67
CA SER A 34 14.92 -6.98 9.26
C SER A 34 13.70 -6.63 8.45
N VAL A 35 13.75 -5.57 7.65
CA VAL A 35 12.58 -5.05 6.91
C VAL A 35 12.82 -5.18 5.41
N TRP A 36 11.94 -5.90 4.75
CA TRP A 36 11.89 -6.05 3.30
C TRP A 36 10.73 -5.24 2.74
N CYS A 37 10.97 -4.48 1.68
CA CYS A 37 9.95 -3.69 1.01
C CYS A 37 9.69 -4.24 -0.40
N GLY A 38 8.43 -4.28 -0.81
CA GLY A 38 8.03 -4.75 -2.14
C GLY A 38 6.53 -4.67 -2.36
N ASN A 39 6.05 -5.28 -3.43
CA ASN A 39 4.61 -5.44 -3.66
C ASN A 39 4.05 -6.68 -2.91
N GLY A 40 2.72 -6.85 -2.93
CA GLY A 40 2.06 -7.95 -2.22
C GLY A 40 2.51 -9.34 -2.65
N ASP A 41 2.87 -9.55 -3.91
CA ASP A 41 3.33 -10.84 -4.42
C ASP A 41 4.75 -11.16 -3.93
N GLU A 42 5.63 -10.17 -3.92
CA GLU A 42 6.98 -10.29 -3.39
C GLU A 42 6.98 -10.55 -1.88
N ILE A 43 6.09 -9.91 -1.14
CA ILE A 43 5.92 -10.15 0.30
C ILE A 43 5.37 -11.56 0.55
N ARG A 44 4.39 -12.01 -0.23
CA ARG A 44 3.86 -13.38 -0.14
C ARG A 44 4.97 -14.41 -0.37
N GLU A 45 5.78 -14.25 -1.42
CA GLU A 45 6.89 -15.15 -1.69
C GLU A 45 7.87 -15.23 -0.49
N LYS A 46 8.19 -14.08 0.12
CA LYS A 46 9.08 -14.06 1.29
C LYS A 46 8.48 -14.75 2.50
N LEU A 47 7.18 -14.58 2.75
CA LEU A 47 6.46 -15.30 3.82
C LEU A 47 6.46 -16.81 3.57
N GLU A 48 6.17 -17.25 2.34
CA GLU A 48 6.14 -18.67 1.98
C GLU A 48 7.50 -19.34 2.09
N ARG A 49 8.57 -18.60 1.78
CA ARG A 49 9.96 -19.08 1.91
C ARG A 49 10.54 -18.93 3.32
N GLY A 50 9.80 -18.38 4.27
CA GLY A 50 10.28 -18.13 5.64
C GLY A 50 11.37 -17.05 5.71
N LEU A 51 11.47 -16.17 4.72
CA LEU A 51 12.38 -15.01 4.70
C LEU A 51 11.77 -13.78 5.39
N ALA A 52 10.46 -13.77 5.57
CA ALA A 52 9.73 -12.86 6.43
C ALA A 52 8.83 -13.67 7.36
N ASP A 53 8.70 -13.21 8.59
CA ASP A 53 7.85 -13.80 9.60
C ASP A 53 6.43 -13.22 9.56
N ILE A 54 6.36 -11.92 9.35
CA ILE A 54 5.14 -11.12 9.33
C ILE A 54 5.15 -10.24 8.07
N GLY A 55 3.98 -10.13 7.42
CA GLY A 55 3.75 -9.25 6.28
C GLY A 55 2.82 -8.10 6.66
N ILE A 56 3.06 -6.90 6.11
CA ILE A 56 2.06 -5.83 6.04
C ILE A 56 1.70 -5.66 4.56
N VAL A 57 0.47 -6.04 4.22
CA VAL A 57 0.02 -6.16 2.84
C VAL A 57 -1.30 -5.43 2.62
N ARG A 58 -1.55 -5.07 1.38
CA ARG A 58 -2.79 -4.44 0.94
C ARG A 58 -3.64 -5.45 0.17
N GLU A 59 -4.94 -5.46 0.43
CA GLU A 59 -5.88 -6.18 -0.44
C GLU A 59 -5.91 -5.59 -1.87
N PRO A 60 -6.15 -6.43 -2.88
CA PRO A 60 -6.45 -7.85 -2.80
C PRO A 60 -5.23 -8.69 -2.38
N PHE A 61 -5.40 -9.54 -1.38
CA PHE A 61 -4.40 -10.50 -0.89
C PHE A 61 -5.12 -11.76 -0.41
N ASN A 62 -4.76 -12.92 -0.91
CA ASN A 62 -5.38 -14.17 -0.49
C ASN A 62 -4.92 -14.55 0.91
N THR A 63 -5.83 -14.50 1.88
CA THR A 63 -5.59 -14.76 3.31
C THR A 63 -5.86 -16.20 3.75
N GLU A 64 -6.24 -17.12 2.86
CA GLU A 64 -6.61 -18.51 3.25
C GLU A 64 -5.54 -19.25 4.06
N LYS A 65 -4.27 -18.95 3.79
CA LYS A 65 -3.12 -19.56 4.47
C LYS A 65 -2.50 -18.67 5.56
N TYR A 66 -3.19 -17.59 5.91
CA TYR A 66 -2.64 -16.57 6.82
C TYR A 66 -3.61 -16.22 7.93
N ASP A 67 -3.11 -16.15 9.15
CA ASP A 67 -3.75 -15.35 10.19
C ASP A 67 -3.57 -13.88 9.82
N HIS A 68 -4.58 -13.05 10.05
CA HIS A 68 -4.50 -11.64 9.72
C HIS A 68 -5.09 -10.73 10.80
N ILE A 69 -4.58 -9.52 10.85
CA ILE A 69 -5.05 -8.42 11.67
C ILE A 69 -5.38 -7.26 10.73
N PHE A 70 -6.60 -6.73 10.81
CA PHE A 70 -6.97 -5.50 10.11
C PHE A 70 -6.23 -4.31 10.75
N ILE A 71 -5.56 -3.50 9.94
CA ILE A 71 -4.84 -2.31 10.39
C ILE A 71 -5.67 -1.07 10.15
N LYS A 72 -5.97 -0.78 8.90
CA LYS A 72 -6.79 0.37 8.47
C LYS A 72 -7.31 0.20 7.06
N GLN A 73 -8.24 1.04 6.69
CA GLN A 73 -8.71 1.19 5.33
C GLN A 73 -8.15 2.48 4.72
N GLU A 74 -7.81 2.44 3.46
CA GLU A 74 -7.27 3.58 2.71
C GLU A 74 -7.99 3.74 1.37
N SER A 75 -8.09 4.98 0.92
CA SER A 75 -8.61 5.31 -0.40
C SER A 75 -7.55 5.08 -1.48
N TRP A 76 -8.01 4.85 -2.71
CA TRP A 76 -7.19 4.98 -3.90
C TRP A 76 -7.19 6.42 -4.37
N ILE A 77 -6.02 6.89 -4.82
CA ILE A 77 -5.81 8.27 -5.26
C ILE A 77 -5.24 8.30 -6.67
N ALA A 78 -5.49 9.41 -7.35
CA ALA A 78 -4.77 9.82 -8.54
C ALA A 78 -3.59 10.70 -8.13
N LEU A 79 -2.38 10.25 -8.45
CA LEU A 79 -1.13 10.98 -8.26
C LEU A 79 -0.75 11.64 -9.59
N MET A 80 -0.56 12.93 -9.58
CA MET A 80 -0.26 13.69 -10.78
C MET A 80 0.73 14.82 -10.52
N SER A 81 1.32 15.37 -11.57
CA SER A 81 2.12 16.59 -11.47
C SER A 81 1.27 17.76 -10.97
N VAL A 82 1.86 18.67 -10.19
CA VAL A 82 1.20 19.93 -9.83
C VAL A 82 0.84 20.78 -11.05
N ASN A 83 1.48 20.54 -12.19
CA ASN A 83 1.20 21.21 -13.47
C ASN A 83 0.09 20.54 -14.29
N HIS A 84 -0.44 19.42 -13.83
CA HIS A 84 -1.49 18.70 -14.53
C HIS A 84 -2.81 19.49 -14.49
N PRO A 85 -3.63 19.52 -15.56
CA PRO A 85 -4.92 20.23 -15.54
C PRO A 85 -5.83 19.81 -14.39
N LEU A 86 -5.91 18.51 -14.07
CA LEU A 86 -6.71 17.99 -12.96
C LEU A 86 -6.13 18.32 -11.58
N ALA A 87 -4.92 18.83 -11.49
CA ALA A 87 -4.31 19.29 -10.23
C ALA A 87 -4.66 20.74 -9.89
N GLN A 88 -5.28 21.47 -10.81
CA GLN A 88 -5.64 22.86 -10.61
C GLN A 88 -6.83 23.01 -9.64
N GLY A 89 -6.88 24.14 -8.93
CA GLY A 89 -7.91 24.38 -7.93
C GLY A 89 -7.59 23.82 -6.55
N THR A 90 -8.57 23.89 -5.67
CA THR A 90 -8.45 23.49 -4.25
C THR A 90 -9.10 22.15 -3.92
N GLU A 91 -9.63 21.46 -4.93
CA GLU A 91 -10.29 20.17 -4.76
C GLU A 91 -9.30 19.13 -4.25
N ASP A 92 -9.71 18.26 -3.34
CA ASP A 92 -8.93 17.12 -2.86
C ASP A 92 -9.38 15.79 -3.48
N THR A 93 -10.37 15.84 -4.37
CA THR A 93 -10.95 14.70 -5.07
C THR A 93 -10.86 14.84 -6.58
N VAL A 94 -10.98 13.73 -7.28
CA VAL A 94 -11.14 13.61 -8.73
C VAL A 94 -12.15 12.51 -9.02
N GLU A 95 -13.06 12.76 -9.94
CA GLU A 95 -14.00 11.72 -10.37
C GLU A 95 -13.29 10.68 -11.24
N LEU A 96 -13.62 9.40 -11.07
CA LEU A 96 -13.03 8.34 -11.87
C LEU A 96 -13.19 8.59 -13.38
N GLY A 97 -14.36 9.10 -13.82
CA GLY A 97 -14.61 9.44 -15.21
C GLY A 97 -13.65 10.50 -15.79
N GLN A 98 -13.13 11.43 -14.97
CA GLN A 98 -12.17 12.41 -15.42
C GLN A 98 -10.79 11.79 -15.77
N LEU A 99 -10.53 10.58 -15.27
CA LEU A 99 -9.30 9.85 -15.56
C LEU A 99 -9.37 9.04 -16.87
N SER A 100 -10.54 8.90 -17.50
CA SER A 100 -10.74 8.09 -18.71
C SER A 100 -9.89 8.56 -19.90
N GLY A 101 -9.68 9.86 -20.01
CA GLY A 101 -8.84 10.46 -21.10
C GLY A 101 -7.35 10.52 -20.79
N GLU A 102 -6.91 10.12 -19.59
CA GLU A 102 -5.53 10.30 -19.16
C GLU A 102 -4.65 9.10 -19.50
N SER A 103 -3.35 9.34 -19.62
CA SER A 103 -2.33 8.28 -19.69
C SER A 103 -2.14 7.70 -18.30
N LEU A 104 -2.74 6.54 -18.03
CA LEU A 104 -2.75 5.94 -16.70
C LEU A 104 -1.53 5.09 -16.43
N ILE A 105 -1.00 5.22 -15.23
CA ILE A 105 0.07 4.41 -14.66
C ILE A 105 -0.54 3.62 -13.50
N ILE A 106 -0.61 2.29 -13.61
CA ILE A 106 -1.34 1.44 -12.66
C ILE A 106 -0.47 0.29 -12.11
N PRO A 107 -0.84 -0.32 -10.97
CA PRO A 107 -0.13 -1.47 -10.43
C PRO A 107 -0.06 -2.63 -11.42
N ALA A 108 1.11 -3.30 -11.47
CA ALA A 108 1.37 -4.43 -12.37
C ALA A 108 0.73 -5.75 -11.91
N ARG A 109 0.33 -5.87 -10.64
CA ARG A 109 -0.33 -7.08 -10.12
C ARG A 109 -1.62 -7.34 -10.87
N SER A 110 -1.82 -8.57 -11.36
CA SER A 110 -2.97 -8.94 -12.19
C SER A 110 -4.31 -8.64 -11.51
N GLU A 111 -4.42 -8.95 -10.21
CA GLU A 111 -5.63 -8.72 -9.44
C GLU A 111 -5.98 -7.21 -9.37
N MET A 112 -4.96 -6.35 -9.29
CA MET A 112 -5.18 -4.91 -9.31
C MET A 112 -5.54 -4.38 -10.69
N GLN A 113 -4.93 -4.94 -11.74
CA GLN A 113 -5.32 -4.58 -13.11
C GLN A 113 -6.78 -4.94 -13.37
N ASP A 114 -7.20 -6.14 -12.96
CA ASP A 114 -8.60 -6.59 -13.10
C ASP A 114 -9.56 -5.71 -12.31
N GLU A 115 -9.18 -5.35 -11.08
CA GLU A 115 -9.98 -4.48 -10.23
C GLU A 115 -10.14 -3.09 -10.85
N ILE A 116 -9.05 -2.44 -11.27
CA ILE A 116 -9.08 -1.13 -11.93
C ILE A 116 -9.86 -1.20 -13.24
N ASN A 117 -9.69 -2.27 -14.02
CA ASN A 117 -10.49 -2.49 -15.22
C ASN A 117 -11.99 -2.53 -14.90
N ASN A 118 -12.38 -3.20 -13.83
CA ASN A 118 -13.77 -3.27 -13.38
C ASN A 118 -14.29 -1.89 -12.95
N TRP A 119 -13.47 -1.04 -12.32
CA TRP A 119 -13.90 0.32 -11.96
C TRP A 119 -14.37 1.10 -13.18
N PHE A 120 -13.57 1.14 -14.25
CA PHE A 120 -13.91 1.85 -15.48
C PHE A 120 -15.08 1.19 -16.23
N ASN A 121 -15.14 -0.14 -16.26
CA ASN A 121 -16.26 -0.85 -16.87
C ASN A 121 -17.60 -0.52 -16.20
N HIS A 122 -17.64 -0.36 -14.87
CA HIS A 122 -18.86 -0.01 -14.13
C HIS A 122 -19.41 1.38 -14.48
N ILE A 123 -18.56 2.31 -14.87
CA ILE A 123 -18.97 3.64 -15.31
C ILE A 123 -19.07 3.75 -16.83
N SER A 124 -18.86 2.65 -17.56
CA SER A 124 -18.88 2.60 -19.03
C SER A 124 -17.89 3.55 -19.71
N GLU A 125 -16.74 3.76 -19.07
CA GLU A 125 -15.65 4.61 -19.58
C GLU A 125 -14.46 3.76 -20.05
N GLU A 126 -13.77 4.27 -21.06
CA GLU A 126 -12.52 3.70 -21.55
C GLU A 126 -11.36 4.14 -20.65
N ARG A 127 -10.28 3.39 -20.70
CA ARG A 127 -9.03 3.69 -19.99
C ARG A 127 -7.83 3.53 -20.92
N ASN A 128 -6.89 4.43 -20.81
CA ASN A 128 -5.63 4.36 -21.54
C ASN A 128 -4.51 3.99 -20.57
N ILE A 129 -4.19 2.70 -20.45
CA ILE A 129 -3.09 2.24 -19.61
C ILE A 129 -1.79 2.44 -20.35
N PHE A 130 -1.01 3.42 -19.89
CA PHE A 130 0.29 3.78 -20.45
C PHE A 130 1.44 2.96 -19.85
N CYS A 131 1.41 2.71 -18.52
CA CYS A 131 2.51 2.08 -17.82
C CYS A 131 2.00 1.20 -16.67
N LEU A 132 2.69 0.09 -16.45
CA LEU A 132 2.50 -0.78 -15.28
C LEU A 132 3.68 -0.62 -14.33
N TYR A 133 3.42 -0.56 -13.02
CA TYR A 133 4.46 -0.44 -12.00
C TYR A 133 4.36 -1.52 -10.91
N ASN A 134 5.48 -1.96 -10.38
CA ASN A 134 5.53 -2.82 -9.20
C ASN A 134 5.69 -2.03 -7.89
N THR A 135 6.43 -0.92 -7.92
CA THR A 135 6.60 0.01 -6.79
C THR A 135 6.39 1.45 -7.25
N VAL A 136 5.75 2.26 -6.41
CA VAL A 136 5.42 3.66 -6.73
C VAL A 136 6.67 4.51 -6.93
N SER A 137 7.74 4.25 -6.18
CA SER A 137 9.01 4.99 -6.29
C SER A 137 9.59 4.97 -7.71
N CYS A 138 9.38 3.87 -8.45
CA CYS A 138 9.87 3.76 -9.84
C CYS A 138 9.20 4.74 -10.80
N ILE A 139 7.95 5.12 -10.54
CA ILE A 139 7.16 5.92 -11.48
C ILE A 139 7.06 7.40 -11.11
N ILE A 140 7.56 7.78 -9.93
CA ILE A 140 7.54 9.17 -9.49
C ILE A 140 8.13 10.13 -10.54
N PRO A 141 9.29 9.85 -11.18
CA PRO A 141 9.83 10.74 -12.21
C PRO A 141 8.91 10.92 -13.42
N LEU A 142 8.16 9.88 -13.82
CA LEU A 142 7.20 9.95 -14.91
C LEU A 142 6.04 10.89 -14.56
N VAL A 143 5.52 10.77 -13.33
CA VAL A 143 4.43 11.61 -12.84
C VAL A 143 4.90 13.06 -12.66
N GLU A 144 6.08 13.29 -12.07
CA GLU A 144 6.68 14.62 -11.94
C GLU A 144 6.89 15.29 -13.31
N GLY A 145 7.29 14.51 -14.32
CA GLY A 145 7.44 14.94 -15.72
C GLY A 145 6.12 15.17 -16.45
N ASN A 146 4.98 15.00 -15.79
CA ASN A 146 3.62 15.12 -16.37
C ASN A 146 3.40 14.21 -17.59
N ILE A 147 4.01 13.00 -17.56
CA ILE A 147 3.88 12.00 -18.63
C ILE A 147 2.62 11.16 -18.45
N GLY A 148 2.17 10.98 -17.20
CA GLY A 148 0.95 10.23 -16.89
C GLY A 148 0.44 10.48 -15.49
N VAL A 149 -0.75 9.97 -15.22
CA VAL A 149 -1.42 10.00 -13.92
C VAL A 149 -1.36 8.61 -13.30
N ALA A 150 -0.81 8.51 -12.09
CA ALA A 150 -0.71 7.21 -11.41
C ALA A 150 -1.93 6.98 -10.49
N ILE A 151 -2.51 5.78 -10.59
CA ILE A 151 -3.48 5.27 -9.62
C ILE A 151 -2.70 4.52 -8.56
N CYS A 152 -2.74 4.98 -7.32
CA CYS A 152 -1.97 4.41 -6.22
C CYS A 152 -2.68 4.59 -4.87
N PRO A 153 -2.21 3.90 -3.80
CA PRO A 153 -2.79 4.05 -2.48
C PRO A 153 -2.53 5.44 -1.88
N GLU A 154 -3.46 5.91 -1.06
CA GLU A 154 -3.38 7.23 -0.42
C GLU A 154 -2.11 7.44 0.43
N SER A 155 -1.56 6.37 0.99
CA SER A 155 -0.32 6.42 1.79
C SER A 155 0.91 6.95 1.03
N VAL A 156 0.87 7.04 -0.31
CA VAL A 156 1.91 7.73 -1.09
C VAL A 156 2.11 9.19 -0.66
N ARG A 157 1.07 9.83 -0.10
CA ARG A 157 1.14 11.19 0.43
C ARG A 157 2.26 11.42 1.45
N TYR A 158 2.61 10.37 2.20
CA TYR A 158 3.66 10.45 3.23
C TYR A 158 5.08 10.45 2.66
N THR A 159 5.24 10.08 1.39
CA THR A 159 6.56 9.91 0.75
C THR A 159 6.77 10.81 -0.46
N MET A 160 5.72 11.41 -1.00
CA MET A 160 5.81 12.29 -2.16
C MET A 160 6.33 13.70 -1.81
N ASN A 161 6.88 14.38 -2.82
CA ASN A 161 7.20 15.80 -2.73
C ASN A 161 5.96 16.65 -3.11
N PRO A 162 5.31 17.34 -2.17
CA PRO A 162 4.10 18.13 -2.43
C PRO A 162 4.34 19.39 -3.28
N GLN A 163 5.60 19.80 -3.49
CA GLN A 163 5.93 20.91 -4.39
C GLN A 163 5.90 20.49 -5.87
N LYS A 164 5.97 19.19 -6.15
CA LYS A 164 6.00 18.63 -7.52
C LYS A 164 4.78 17.79 -7.84
N LEU A 165 4.17 17.17 -6.84
CA LEU A 165 3.11 16.19 -6.98
C LEU A 165 1.85 16.62 -6.23
N CYS A 166 0.71 16.32 -6.84
CA CYS A 166 -0.62 16.50 -6.30
C CYS A 166 -1.31 15.12 -6.18
N CYS A 167 -1.95 14.90 -5.04
CA CYS A 167 -2.81 13.73 -4.81
C CYS A 167 -4.26 14.14 -4.74
N ARG A 168 -5.12 13.47 -5.49
CA ARG A 168 -6.57 13.62 -5.39
C ARG A 168 -7.22 12.27 -5.14
N ARG A 169 -8.12 12.18 -4.16
CA ARG A 169 -8.86 10.95 -3.87
C ARG A 169 -9.83 10.67 -5.00
N ILE A 170 -9.83 9.42 -5.49
CA ILE A 170 -10.74 8.99 -6.56
C ILE A 170 -12.12 8.77 -5.96
N VAL A 171 -13.12 9.40 -6.56
CA VAL A 171 -14.54 9.32 -6.15
C VAL A 171 -15.45 9.03 -7.35
N ASN A 172 -16.70 8.73 -7.07
CA ASN A 172 -17.75 8.43 -8.05
C ASN A 172 -17.42 7.32 -9.06
N PRO A 173 -17.19 6.08 -8.54
CA PRO A 173 -17.28 5.66 -7.15
C PRO A 173 -15.96 5.79 -6.38
N GLU A 174 -16.02 5.87 -5.04
CA GLU A 174 -14.87 5.74 -4.17
C GLU A 174 -14.44 4.28 -4.10
N HIS A 175 -13.14 4.04 -4.18
CA HIS A 175 -12.53 2.73 -4.05
C HIS A 175 -11.62 2.68 -2.82
N LEU A 176 -11.88 1.70 -1.97
CA LEU A 176 -11.18 1.52 -0.70
C LEU A 176 -10.39 0.21 -0.73
N SER A 177 -9.31 0.17 0.00
CA SER A 177 -8.48 -1.03 0.16
C SER A 177 -8.12 -1.21 1.64
N ASN A 178 -8.20 -2.43 2.13
CA ASN A 178 -7.80 -2.77 3.47
C ASN A 178 -6.30 -3.06 3.53
N LEU A 179 -5.69 -2.57 4.60
CA LEU A 179 -4.32 -2.88 4.96
C LEU A 179 -4.34 -3.91 6.08
N LEU A 180 -3.62 -5.01 5.88
CA LEU A 180 -3.60 -6.16 6.77
C LEU A 180 -2.18 -6.44 7.23
N MET A 181 -2.03 -6.82 8.51
CA MET A 181 -0.86 -7.55 8.98
C MET A 181 -1.16 -9.04 8.88
N VAL A 182 -0.26 -9.82 8.29
CA VAL A 182 -0.45 -11.24 8.03
C VAL A 182 0.74 -12.06 8.53
N ARG A 183 0.48 -13.29 8.98
CA ARG A 183 1.47 -14.33 9.22
C ARG A 183 0.95 -15.67 8.71
N ARG A 184 1.82 -16.60 8.35
CA ARG A 184 1.36 -17.92 7.92
C ARG A 184 0.67 -18.67 9.05
N CYS A 185 -0.47 -19.30 8.76
CA CYS A 185 -1.14 -20.21 9.68
C CYS A 185 -0.22 -21.37 10.07
N HIS A 186 -0.35 -21.84 11.29
CA HIS A 186 0.34 -23.02 11.81
C HIS A 186 1.88 -22.95 11.77
N GLN A 187 2.47 -21.78 11.55
CA GLN A 187 3.92 -21.60 11.62
C GLN A 187 4.33 -21.39 13.08
N VAL A 188 5.33 -22.17 13.53
CA VAL A 188 6.00 -21.88 14.80
C VAL A 188 6.93 -20.69 14.57
N LEU A 189 6.61 -19.56 15.19
CA LEU A 189 7.39 -18.35 15.12
C LEU A 189 8.35 -18.24 16.32
N PRO A 190 9.48 -17.53 16.18
CA PRO A 190 10.31 -17.16 17.32
C PRO A 190 9.50 -16.39 18.37
N ALA A 191 9.81 -16.59 19.66
CA ALA A 191 9.09 -15.94 20.76
C ALA A 191 9.03 -14.40 20.62
N ALA A 192 10.06 -13.77 20.07
CA ALA A 192 10.10 -12.34 19.80
C ALA A 192 9.02 -11.92 18.77
N THR A 193 8.86 -12.72 17.73
CA THR A 193 7.88 -12.48 16.66
C THR A 193 6.46 -12.71 17.15
N ASP A 194 6.22 -13.75 17.93
CA ASP A 194 4.90 -13.98 18.58
C ASP A 194 4.54 -12.84 19.53
N CYS A 195 5.50 -12.36 20.32
CA CYS A 195 5.29 -11.23 21.23
C CYS A 195 4.93 -9.94 20.43
N PHE A 196 5.62 -9.70 19.32
CA PHE A 196 5.33 -8.57 18.43
C PHE A 196 3.95 -8.69 17.78
N TRP A 197 3.56 -9.88 17.34
CA TRP A 197 2.25 -10.14 16.78
C TRP A 197 1.13 -9.83 17.77
N GLU A 198 1.24 -10.33 19.00
CA GLU A 198 0.25 -10.06 20.06
C GLU A 198 0.21 -8.59 20.47
N PHE A 199 1.36 -7.92 20.47
CA PHE A 199 1.42 -6.48 20.68
C PHE A 199 0.67 -5.71 19.58
N ALA A 200 0.92 -6.05 18.31
CA ALA A 200 0.24 -5.45 17.16
C ALA A 200 -1.27 -5.70 17.18
N ARG A 201 -1.70 -6.93 17.55
CA ARG A 201 -3.12 -7.27 17.68
C ARG A 201 -3.82 -6.40 18.71
N LYS A 202 -3.20 -6.20 19.87
CA LYS A 202 -3.75 -5.32 20.92
C LYS A 202 -3.77 -3.85 20.47
N ALA A 203 -2.75 -3.39 19.77
CA ALA A 203 -2.72 -2.03 19.23
C ALA A 203 -3.85 -1.80 18.21
N ALA A 204 -4.13 -2.78 17.36
CA ALA A 204 -5.23 -2.71 16.39
C ALA A 204 -6.61 -2.62 17.02
N GLU A 205 -6.82 -3.27 18.18
CA GLU A 205 -8.09 -3.19 18.95
C GLU A 205 -8.35 -1.77 19.50
N HIS A 206 -7.31 -0.97 19.68
CA HIS A 206 -7.39 0.41 20.21
C HIS A 206 -7.26 1.50 19.13
N GLY A 207 -7.07 1.09 17.87
CA GLY A 207 -6.75 1.96 16.74
C GLY A 207 -5.25 2.30 16.68
N PHE A 208 -4.67 2.20 15.47
CA PHE A 208 -3.27 2.62 15.24
C PHE A 208 -3.14 4.13 15.20
#